data_281b0b971a3fd27adcc5aa2f1a39faf5
#
_entry.id   281b0b971a3fd27adcc5aa2f1a39faf5
#
_cell.length_a   1.000
_cell.length_b   1.000
_cell.length_c   1.000
_cell.angle_alpha   90.00
_cell.angle_beta   90.00
_cell.angle_gamma   90.00
#
_symmetry.space_group_name_H-M   'P 1'
#
loop_
_entity.id
_entity.type
_entity.pdbx_description
1 polymer ?
#
loop_
_entity_poly.entity_id
_entity_poly.type
_entity_poly.pdbx_seq_one_letter_code
_entity_poly.pdbx_strand_id
1 'polypeptide(L)'
;GQAARNRFRGTTTSMNRTRRTLLTGCLLLLASLPVSAADNSLLVPTEGSCMLNTSPERLAAAVSACQRIAQSGDRQAQFELGVLHYQGTLTTRDLTQALYWLEQASLKGHAEAQYYLGLMFFRGEGVPVNYVQAFIILKMASVNGSDDAMDAADQVYMQMTQSQIEMANQVLGEIFRDYLLELQGLQQSTLPGLAPQAPIN
;
A
#
# COMPACT_ATOMS: atom_id res chain seq x y z
N GLY A 1 -19.17 73.13 -23.08
CA GLY A 1 -19.95 73.16 -24.29
C GLY A 1 -20.86 71.95 -24.29
N GLN A 2 -22.16 72.12 -24.02
CA GLN A 2 -23.31 72.27 -24.86
C GLN A 2 -23.47 71.11 -25.85
N ALA A 3 -24.52 70.37 -25.64
CA ALA A 3 -25.89 70.34 -26.22
C ALA A 3 -25.90 69.24 -27.29
N ALA A 4 -26.90 68.44 -27.45
CA ALA A 4 -28.36 68.60 -27.56
C ALA A 4 -29.03 67.23 -27.52
N ARG A 5 -30.02 67.04 -26.77
CA ARG A 5 -31.46 66.77 -27.04
C ARG A 5 -31.89 66.47 -28.47
N ASN A 6 -32.58 65.28 -28.62
CA ASN A 6 -33.84 65.13 -29.38
C ASN A 6 -34.26 63.64 -29.24
N ARG A 7 -35.34 63.33 -28.57
CA ARG A 7 -36.77 63.33 -28.84
C ARG A 7 -37.14 62.70 -30.21
N PHE A 8 -37.82 61.51 -30.16
CA PHE A 8 -39.02 61.20 -30.93
C PHE A 8 -39.57 59.86 -30.44
N ARG A 9 -40.69 59.90 -29.74
CA ARG A 9 -42.08 59.52 -30.12
C ARG A 9 -42.18 58.22 -30.94
N GLY A 10 -42.66 57.16 -30.36
CA GLY A 10 -44.02 56.61 -30.37
C GLY A 10 -44.48 55.94 -31.67
N THR A 11 -44.71 54.62 -31.56
CA THR A 11 -45.89 54.05 -32.25
C THR A 11 -46.30 52.76 -31.54
N THR A 12 -47.45 52.76 -30.98
CA THR A 12 -48.24 51.59 -30.59
C THR A 12 -48.74 50.88 -31.85
N THR A 13 -48.52 49.57 -31.98
CA THR A 13 -49.30 48.79 -32.94
C THR A 13 -49.54 47.37 -32.43
N SER A 14 -50.78 47.14 -32.12
CA SER A 14 -51.56 45.90 -32.32
C SER A 14 -51.00 44.57 -31.84
N MET A 15 -51.59 44.14 -30.74
CA MET A 15 -51.69 42.77 -30.28
C MET A 15 -52.19 41.83 -31.39
N ASN A 16 -51.44 40.81 -31.76
CA ASN A 16 -51.96 39.70 -32.53
C ASN A 16 -52.12 38.47 -31.63
N ARG A 17 -53.37 38.02 -31.60
CA ARG A 17 -53.96 36.96 -30.78
C ARG A 17 -53.54 35.52 -31.14
N THR A 18 -52.36 35.28 -31.70
CA THR A 18 -51.98 33.95 -32.19
C THR A 18 -50.77 33.31 -31.44
N ARG A 19 -50.40 33.82 -30.26
CA ARG A 19 -49.32 33.25 -29.47
C ARG A 19 -49.75 32.50 -28.20
N ARG A 20 -51.02 32.10 -28.07
CA ARG A 20 -51.57 31.45 -26.87
C ARG A 20 -51.70 29.92 -26.93
N THR A 21 -51.29 29.26 -28.01
CA THR A 21 -51.49 27.81 -28.17
C THR A 21 -50.19 26.98 -28.28
N LEU A 22 -49.00 27.58 -28.06
CA LEU A 22 -47.73 26.85 -28.13
C LEU A 22 -46.97 26.72 -26.79
N LEU A 23 -47.56 27.16 -25.68
CA LEU A 23 -46.94 27.12 -24.36
C LEU A 23 -47.46 25.99 -23.45
N THR A 24 -48.39 25.16 -23.89
CA THR A 24 -48.93 24.03 -23.11
C THR A 24 -48.37 22.68 -23.52
N GLY A 25 -47.50 22.61 -24.54
CA GLY A 25 -46.92 21.34 -25.02
C GLY A 25 -45.51 20.99 -24.50
N CYS A 26 -44.86 21.90 -23.79
CA CYS A 26 -43.44 21.70 -23.40
C CYS A 26 -43.23 21.34 -21.91
N LEU A 27 -44.32 21.10 -21.15
CA LEU A 27 -44.24 20.87 -19.69
C LEU A 27 -44.45 19.40 -19.29
N LEU A 28 -44.55 18.46 -20.25
CA LEU A 28 -44.78 17.04 -19.95
C LEU A 28 -43.68 16.08 -20.44
N LEU A 29 -42.51 16.57 -20.84
CA LEU A 29 -41.38 15.73 -21.28
C LEU A 29 -40.16 15.79 -20.35
N LEU A 30 -40.30 16.29 -19.11
CA LEU A 30 -39.20 16.35 -18.11
C LEU A 30 -39.31 15.29 -16.99
N ALA A 31 -40.13 14.27 -17.20
CA ALA A 31 -40.32 13.25 -16.15
C ALA A 31 -40.02 11.86 -16.68
N SER A 32 -38.78 11.54 -16.96
CA SER A 32 -38.20 10.19 -16.83
C SER A 32 -36.77 10.14 -17.38
N LEU A 33 -35.88 10.98 -16.88
CA LEU A 33 -34.50 10.58 -16.90
C LEU A 33 -34.31 9.66 -15.69
N PRO A 34 -33.87 8.41 -15.88
CA PRO A 34 -33.42 7.64 -14.74
C PRO A 34 -32.27 8.44 -14.12
N VAL A 35 -32.44 8.89 -12.89
CA VAL A 35 -31.35 9.26 -12.04
C VAL A 35 -30.56 7.95 -11.88
N SER A 36 -29.61 7.73 -12.77
CA SER A 36 -28.52 6.80 -12.49
C SER A 36 -27.96 7.29 -11.17
N ALA A 37 -28.16 6.51 -10.10
CA ALA A 37 -27.42 6.69 -8.89
C ALA A 37 -25.96 6.76 -9.33
N ALA A 38 -25.40 7.96 -9.31
CA ALA A 38 -23.99 8.15 -9.49
C ALA A 38 -23.37 7.31 -8.37
N ASP A 39 -22.84 6.15 -8.73
CA ASP A 39 -21.86 5.49 -7.92
C ASP A 39 -20.94 6.61 -7.44
N ASN A 40 -20.82 6.74 -6.12
CA ASN A 40 -19.87 7.65 -5.49
C ASN A 40 -18.43 7.19 -5.79
N SER A 41 -18.07 7.10 -7.05
CA SER A 41 -16.73 6.81 -7.54
C SER A 41 -15.79 8.02 -7.44
N LEU A 42 -16.11 8.99 -6.56
CA LEU A 42 -15.17 10.04 -6.16
C LEU A 42 -14.10 9.52 -5.17
N LEU A 43 -14.27 8.32 -4.65
CA LEU A 43 -13.15 7.55 -4.10
C LEU A 43 -12.55 6.74 -5.25
N VAL A 44 -11.85 7.41 -6.15
CA VAL A 44 -10.85 6.74 -6.98
C VAL A 44 -9.89 6.11 -5.98
N PRO A 45 -9.79 4.76 -5.89
CA PRO A 45 -8.71 4.16 -5.12
C PRO A 45 -7.44 4.80 -5.66
N THR A 46 -6.64 5.41 -4.80
CA THR A 46 -5.33 5.91 -5.21
C THR A 46 -4.67 4.75 -5.95
N GLU A 47 -4.38 4.97 -7.25
CA GLU A 47 -3.68 3.97 -8.04
C GLU A 47 -2.44 3.58 -7.24
N GLY A 48 -2.40 2.36 -6.71
CA GLY A 48 -1.31 1.91 -5.85
C GLY A 48 -1.72 1.27 -4.52
N SER A 49 -3.00 1.25 -4.12
CA SER A 49 -3.39 0.50 -2.92
C SER A 49 -4.03 -0.84 -3.27
N CYS A 50 -3.47 -1.89 -2.66
CA CYS A 50 -4.03 -3.23 -2.67
C CYS A 50 -5.22 -3.26 -1.70
N MET A 51 -6.45 -3.23 -2.21
CA MET A 51 -7.67 -3.17 -1.40
C MET A 51 -8.36 -4.53 -1.37
N LEU A 52 -7.87 -5.45 -0.55
CA LEU A 52 -8.45 -6.79 -0.38
C LEU A 52 -9.67 -6.80 0.54
N ASN A 53 -9.91 -5.75 1.32
CA ASN A 53 -11.12 -5.59 2.12
C ASN A 53 -12.28 -5.08 1.26
N THR A 54 -12.88 -5.98 0.49
CA THR A 54 -13.93 -5.67 -0.46
C THR A 54 -15.04 -6.72 -0.43
N SER A 55 -16.14 -6.50 -1.14
CA SER A 55 -17.23 -7.48 -1.23
C SER A 55 -16.79 -8.73 -2.01
N PRO A 56 -17.37 -9.90 -1.73
CA PRO A 56 -16.99 -11.16 -2.40
C PRO A 56 -17.03 -11.08 -3.93
N GLU A 57 -17.99 -10.31 -4.48
CA GLU A 57 -18.17 -10.17 -5.94
C GLU A 57 -17.01 -9.40 -6.60
N ARG A 58 -16.33 -8.54 -5.84
CA ARG A 58 -15.22 -7.71 -6.31
C ARG A 58 -13.85 -8.30 -5.96
N LEU A 59 -13.82 -9.34 -5.13
CA LEU A 59 -12.58 -9.90 -4.58
C LEU A 59 -11.61 -10.36 -5.68
N ALA A 60 -12.10 -11.09 -6.69
CA ALA A 60 -11.26 -11.57 -7.78
C ALA A 60 -10.60 -10.41 -8.56
N ALA A 61 -11.35 -9.34 -8.82
CA ALA A 61 -10.81 -8.14 -9.46
C ALA A 61 -9.81 -7.41 -8.56
N ALA A 62 -10.08 -7.33 -7.25
CA ALA A 62 -9.19 -6.72 -6.27
C ALA A 62 -7.87 -7.50 -6.15
N VAL A 63 -7.91 -8.83 -6.08
CA VAL A 63 -6.71 -9.68 -6.07
C VAL A 63 -5.89 -9.49 -7.33
N SER A 64 -6.53 -9.47 -8.52
CA SER A 64 -5.83 -9.23 -9.78
C SER A 64 -5.18 -7.85 -9.86
N ALA A 65 -5.84 -6.81 -9.31
CA ALA A 65 -5.27 -5.47 -9.21
C ALA A 65 -4.07 -5.45 -8.24
N CYS A 66 -4.22 -6.08 -7.08
CA CYS A 66 -3.16 -6.22 -6.08
C CYS A 66 -1.93 -6.93 -6.65
N GLN A 67 -2.13 -8.00 -7.43
CA GLN A 67 -1.03 -8.72 -8.11
C GLN A 67 -0.24 -7.83 -9.06
N ARG A 68 -0.90 -6.98 -9.84
CA ARG A 68 -0.22 -6.04 -10.74
C ARG A 68 0.64 -5.03 -9.97
N ILE A 69 0.10 -4.49 -8.87
CA ILE A 69 0.80 -3.55 -8.00
C ILE A 69 2.00 -4.24 -7.32
N ALA A 70 1.83 -5.44 -6.80
CA ALA A 70 2.91 -6.23 -6.21
C ALA A 70 4.01 -6.58 -7.23
N GLN A 71 3.64 -6.91 -8.48
CA GLN A 71 4.57 -7.17 -9.57
C GLN A 71 5.35 -5.91 -9.97
N SER A 72 4.77 -4.71 -9.85
CA SER A 72 5.50 -3.45 -10.06
C SER A 72 6.49 -3.13 -8.94
N GLY A 73 6.51 -3.93 -7.89
CA GLY A 73 7.48 -3.85 -6.81
C GLY A 73 6.99 -3.13 -5.55
N ASP A 74 5.72 -2.82 -5.44
CA ASP A 74 5.16 -2.24 -4.23
C ASP A 74 5.23 -3.24 -3.06
N ARG A 75 5.98 -2.87 -2.00
CA ARG A 75 6.24 -3.77 -0.86
C ARG A 75 5.00 -4.05 -0.02
N GLN A 76 4.07 -3.08 0.06
CA GLN A 76 2.83 -3.26 0.82
C GLN A 76 1.91 -4.24 0.11
N ALA A 77 1.73 -4.11 -1.20
CA ALA A 77 0.94 -5.03 -2.00
C ALA A 77 1.55 -6.46 -1.98
N GLN A 78 2.88 -6.57 -2.00
CA GLN A 78 3.57 -7.86 -1.84
C GLN A 78 3.27 -8.50 -0.49
N PHE A 79 3.33 -7.73 0.60
CA PHE A 79 2.95 -8.21 1.93
C PHE A 79 1.49 -8.66 1.99
N GLU A 80 0.55 -7.87 1.49
CA GLU A 80 -0.88 -8.19 1.52
C GLU A 80 -1.22 -9.45 0.73
N LEU A 81 -0.60 -9.66 -0.44
CA LEU A 81 -0.72 -10.91 -1.18
C LEU A 81 -0.12 -12.09 -0.43
N GLY A 82 1.03 -11.89 0.19
CA GLY A 82 1.66 -12.91 1.02
C GLY A 82 0.74 -13.38 2.14
N VAL A 83 0.14 -12.45 2.89
CA VAL A 83 -0.80 -12.74 3.97
C VAL A 83 -2.08 -13.37 3.43
N LEU A 84 -2.61 -12.89 2.31
CA LEU A 84 -3.78 -13.48 1.65
C LEU A 84 -3.60 -14.98 1.39
N HIS A 85 -2.46 -15.35 0.78
CA HIS A 85 -2.14 -16.74 0.48
C HIS A 85 -1.79 -17.56 1.74
N TYR A 86 -1.14 -16.93 2.71
CA TYR A 86 -0.81 -17.56 3.99
C TYR A 86 -2.04 -17.94 4.80
N GLN A 87 -3.00 -17.02 4.93
CA GLN A 87 -4.21 -17.24 5.72
C GLN A 87 -5.22 -18.12 4.97
N GLY A 88 -5.35 -17.95 3.66
CA GLY A 88 -6.35 -18.67 2.87
C GLY A 88 -7.80 -18.30 3.21
N THR A 89 -8.04 -17.12 3.80
CA THR A 89 -9.38 -16.69 4.23
C THR A 89 -10.27 -16.21 3.10
N LEU A 90 -9.67 -15.59 2.10
CA LEU A 90 -10.34 -15.02 0.92
C LEU A 90 -10.03 -15.79 -0.37
N THR A 91 -9.08 -16.71 -0.32
CA THR A 91 -8.65 -17.58 -1.41
C THR A 91 -8.19 -18.91 -0.82
N THR A 92 -7.88 -19.90 -1.66
CA THR A 92 -7.26 -21.13 -1.19
C THR A 92 -5.88 -20.83 -0.59
N ARG A 93 -5.60 -21.41 0.58
CA ARG A 93 -4.29 -21.30 1.23
C ARG A 93 -3.20 -21.86 0.31
N ASP A 94 -2.20 -21.05 0.01
CA ASP A 94 -1.07 -21.42 -0.84
C ASP A 94 0.24 -20.93 -0.21
N LEU A 95 0.91 -21.79 0.51
CA LEU A 95 2.13 -21.47 1.22
C LEU A 95 3.31 -21.17 0.29
N THR A 96 3.29 -21.68 -0.95
CA THR A 96 4.32 -21.37 -1.95
C THR A 96 4.19 -19.92 -2.44
N GLN A 97 2.96 -19.49 -2.75
CA GLN A 97 2.68 -18.08 -3.09
C GLN A 97 2.91 -17.16 -1.91
N ALA A 98 2.50 -17.57 -0.71
CA ALA A 98 2.75 -16.82 0.52
C ALA A 98 4.24 -16.56 0.72
N LEU A 99 5.05 -17.62 0.65
CA LEU A 99 6.51 -17.54 0.76
C LEU A 99 7.09 -16.55 -0.25
N TYR A 100 6.75 -16.73 -1.53
CA TYR A 100 7.25 -15.87 -2.60
C TYR A 100 6.97 -14.38 -2.34
N TRP A 101 5.72 -14.02 -2.04
CA TRP A 101 5.36 -12.62 -1.85
C TRP A 101 5.90 -12.02 -0.54
N LEU A 102 5.91 -12.80 0.54
CA LEU A 102 6.51 -12.38 1.82
C LEU A 102 8.01 -12.18 1.71
N GLU A 103 8.73 -13.03 0.97
CA GLU A 103 10.16 -12.84 0.68
C GLU A 103 10.40 -11.53 -0.09
N GLN A 104 9.62 -11.24 -1.14
CA GLN A 104 9.76 -10.01 -1.90
C GLN A 104 9.56 -8.75 -1.04
N ALA A 105 8.56 -8.75 -0.16
CA ALA A 105 8.31 -7.66 0.78
C ALA A 105 9.40 -7.56 1.87
N SER A 106 9.85 -8.71 2.39
CA SER A 106 10.90 -8.84 3.40
C SER A 106 12.23 -8.23 2.94
N LEU A 107 12.63 -8.53 1.69
CA LEU A 107 13.85 -7.98 1.08
C LEU A 107 13.82 -6.45 0.96
N LYS A 108 12.63 -5.84 0.99
CA LYS A 108 12.43 -4.38 1.00
C LYS A 108 12.24 -3.81 2.41
N GLY A 109 12.54 -4.58 3.43
CA GLY A 109 12.46 -4.16 4.83
C GLY A 109 11.04 -4.01 5.36
N HIS A 110 10.05 -4.73 4.79
CA HIS A 110 8.70 -4.72 5.34
C HIS A 110 8.66 -5.55 6.63
N ALA A 111 8.53 -4.89 7.79
CA ALA A 111 8.66 -5.51 9.11
C ALA A 111 7.68 -6.70 9.32
N GLU A 112 6.40 -6.50 9.01
CA GLU A 112 5.39 -7.55 9.16
C GLU A 112 5.59 -8.72 8.19
N ALA A 113 6.10 -8.46 6.96
CA ALA A 113 6.45 -9.54 6.05
C ALA A 113 7.62 -10.38 6.59
N GLN A 114 8.61 -9.73 7.20
CA GLN A 114 9.71 -10.42 7.89
C GLN A 114 9.19 -11.23 9.07
N TYR A 115 8.27 -10.70 9.86
CA TYR A 115 7.64 -11.43 10.94
C TYR A 115 6.95 -12.72 10.45
N TYR A 116 6.05 -12.62 9.46
CA TYR A 116 5.39 -13.79 8.88
C TYR A 116 6.39 -14.81 8.29
N LEU A 117 7.39 -14.31 7.56
CA LEU A 117 8.43 -15.16 6.97
C LEU A 117 9.23 -15.89 8.05
N GLY A 118 9.59 -15.21 9.13
CA GLY A 118 10.25 -15.81 10.28
C GLY A 118 9.43 -16.91 10.94
N LEU A 119 8.10 -16.71 11.08
CA LEU A 119 7.19 -17.73 11.58
C LEU A 119 7.10 -18.94 10.63
N MET A 120 7.11 -18.73 9.31
CA MET A 120 7.12 -19.83 8.33
C MET A 120 8.34 -20.71 8.49
N PHE A 121 9.55 -20.15 8.63
CA PHE A 121 10.76 -20.91 8.91
C PHE A 121 10.77 -21.57 10.29
N PHE A 122 10.19 -20.92 11.29
CA PHE A 122 10.08 -21.48 12.64
C PHE A 122 9.17 -22.72 12.68
N ARG A 123 8.02 -22.66 11.99
CA ARG A 123 6.99 -23.70 12.02
C ARG A 123 7.15 -24.75 10.91
N GLY A 124 7.99 -24.51 9.92
CA GLY A 124 8.10 -25.37 8.75
C GLY A 124 6.90 -25.25 7.80
N GLU A 125 6.31 -24.07 7.71
CA GLU A 125 5.15 -23.83 6.85
C GLU A 125 5.59 -23.41 5.44
N GLY A 126 5.44 -24.33 4.49
CA GLY A 126 5.87 -24.14 3.09
C GLY A 126 7.38 -24.26 2.85
N VAL A 127 8.19 -24.33 3.91
CA VAL A 127 9.64 -24.49 3.90
C VAL A 127 10.06 -25.42 5.03
N PRO A 128 11.22 -26.10 4.95
CA PRO A 128 11.76 -26.86 6.09
C PRO A 128 12.02 -25.95 7.30
N VAL A 129 11.82 -26.48 8.50
CA VAL A 129 12.13 -25.77 9.75
C VAL A 129 13.60 -25.35 9.75
N ASN A 130 13.84 -24.06 10.04
CA ASN A 130 15.18 -23.49 10.17
C ASN A 130 15.20 -22.40 11.25
N TYR A 131 15.59 -22.80 12.46
CA TYR A 131 15.63 -21.89 13.61
C TYR A 131 16.63 -20.74 13.45
N VAL A 132 17.78 -20.98 12.83
CA VAL A 132 18.79 -19.93 12.58
C VAL A 132 18.21 -18.84 11.68
N GLN A 133 17.61 -19.23 10.56
CA GLN A 133 17.01 -18.30 9.62
C GLN A 133 15.79 -17.60 10.23
N ALA A 134 14.93 -18.35 10.93
CA ALA A 134 13.77 -17.78 11.63
C ALA A 134 14.21 -16.70 12.62
N PHE A 135 15.20 -16.99 13.47
CA PHE A 135 15.72 -16.05 14.46
C PHE A 135 16.29 -14.78 13.83
N ILE A 136 17.14 -14.92 12.80
CA ILE A 136 17.73 -13.77 12.10
C ILE A 136 16.64 -12.87 11.50
N ILE A 137 15.68 -13.47 10.79
CA ILE A 137 14.58 -12.71 10.12
C ILE A 137 13.70 -12.01 11.16
N LEU A 138 13.35 -12.67 12.26
CA LEU A 138 12.55 -12.08 13.35
C LEU A 138 13.30 -10.95 14.05
N LYS A 139 14.61 -11.08 14.28
CA LYS A 139 15.42 -9.98 14.83
C LYS A 139 15.45 -8.79 13.89
N MET A 140 15.52 -9.00 12.57
CA MET A 140 15.42 -7.93 11.59
C MET A 140 14.02 -7.31 11.57
N ALA A 141 12.96 -8.11 11.68
CA ALA A 141 11.58 -7.63 11.76
C ALA A 141 11.38 -6.68 12.95
N SER A 142 11.94 -7.03 14.13
CA SER A 142 11.84 -6.18 15.32
C SER A 142 12.58 -4.85 15.15
N VAL A 143 13.76 -4.85 14.49
CA VAL A 143 14.51 -3.62 14.17
C VAL A 143 13.75 -2.75 13.17
N ASN A 144 13.02 -3.36 12.24
CA ASN A 144 12.21 -2.67 11.23
C ASN A 144 10.82 -2.24 11.74
N GLY A 145 10.47 -2.54 13.00
CA GLY A 145 9.30 -2.02 13.69
C GLY A 145 8.11 -2.99 13.82
N SER A 146 8.34 -4.31 13.71
CA SER A 146 7.30 -5.29 14.08
C SER A 146 7.34 -5.55 15.60
N ASP A 147 6.26 -5.18 16.29
CA ASP A 147 6.15 -5.30 17.74
C ASP A 147 6.17 -6.76 18.23
N ASP A 148 5.53 -7.67 17.48
CA ASP A 148 5.42 -9.09 17.84
C ASP A 148 6.70 -9.90 17.53
N ALA A 149 7.60 -9.34 16.75
CA ALA A 149 8.77 -10.08 16.25
C ALA A 149 9.79 -10.40 17.32
N MET A 150 9.91 -9.57 18.37
CA MET A 150 10.85 -9.83 19.47
C MET A 150 10.42 -11.04 20.28
N ASP A 151 9.14 -11.12 20.65
CA ASP A 151 8.59 -12.26 21.40
C ASP A 151 8.72 -13.56 20.60
N ALA A 152 8.47 -13.49 19.28
CA ALA A 152 8.64 -14.63 18.40
C ALA A 152 10.11 -15.06 18.28
N ALA A 153 11.04 -14.10 18.21
CA ALA A 153 12.49 -14.40 18.19
C ALA A 153 12.93 -15.10 19.47
N ASP A 154 12.42 -14.67 20.63
CA ASP A 154 12.73 -15.31 21.92
C ASP A 154 12.20 -16.75 21.98
N GLN A 155 11.01 -17.01 21.43
CA GLN A 155 10.46 -18.36 21.30
C GLN A 155 11.34 -19.26 20.42
N VAL A 156 11.85 -18.75 19.31
CA VAL A 156 12.78 -19.47 18.44
C VAL A 156 14.11 -19.73 19.17
N TYR A 157 14.64 -18.72 19.85
CA TYR A 157 15.90 -18.82 20.62
C TYR A 157 15.86 -19.97 21.62
N MET A 158 14.74 -20.18 22.32
CA MET A 158 14.58 -21.29 23.28
C MET A 158 14.63 -22.68 22.62
N GLN A 159 14.46 -22.78 21.30
CA GLN A 159 14.55 -24.04 20.56
C GLN A 159 15.91 -24.26 19.89
N MET A 160 16.79 -23.25 19.94
CA MET A 160 18.09 -23.30 19.27
C MET A 160 19.17 -23.99 20.13
N THR A 161 20.04 -24.73 19.48
CA THR A 161 21.27 -25.22 20.09
C THR A 161 22.29 -24.08 20.22
N GLN A 162 23.28 -24.24 21.11
CA GLN A 162 24.35 -23.27 21.27
C GLN A 162 25.08 -22.94 19.96
N SER A 163 25.36 -23.94 19.14
CA SER A 163 25.99 -23.75 17.81
C SER A 163 25.11 -22.94 16.86
N GLN A 164 23.78 -23.14 16.88
CA GLN A 164 22.84 -22.36 16.07
C GLN A 164 22.79 -20.90 16.54
N ILE A 165 22.84 -20.65 17.83
CA ILE A 165 22.87 -19.29 18.41
C ILE A 165 24.15 -18.57 17.99
N GLU A 166 25.30 -19.23 18.07
CA GLU A 166 26.59 -18.67 17.65
C GLU A 166 26.58 -18.32 16.16
N MET A 167 26.07 -19.22 15.31
CA MET A 167 25.92 -18.97 13.87
C MET A 167 25.00 -17.77 13.59
N ALA A 168 23.85 -17.71 14.24
CA ALA A 168 22.91 -16.62 14.07
C ALA A 168 23.49 -15.27 14.50
N ASN A 169 24.20 -15.24 15.64
CA ASN A 169 24.85 -14.03 16.15
C ASN A 169 25.97 -13.55 15.23
N GLN A 170 26.74 -14.47 14.64
CA GLN A 170 27.75 -14.11 13.65
C GLN A 170 27.11 -13.43 12.43
N VAL A 171 26.07 -14.03 11.83
CA VAL A 171 25.38 -13.47 10.67
C VAL A 171 24.74 -12.10 10.99
N LEU A 172 24.08 -11.97 12.14
CA LEU A 172 23.53 -10.68 12.59
C LEU A 172 24.62 -9.63 12.75
N GLY A 173 25.78 -10.00 13.34
CA GLY A 173 26.92 -9.11 13.49
C GLY A 173 27.48 -8.61 12.15
N GLU A 174 27.48 -9.44 11.13
CA GLU A 174 27.89 -9.06 9.77
C GLU A 174 26.86 -8.10 9.15
N ILE A 175 25.55 -8.42 9.20
CA ILE A 175 24.48 -7.56 8.69
C ILE A 175 24.51 -6.17 9.33
N PHE A 176 24.63 -6.09 10.68
CA PHE A 176 24.67 -4.81 11.37
C PHE A 176 25.94 -4.02 11.09
N ARG A 177 27.07 -4.68 10.90
CA ARG A 177 28.32 -4.01 10.51
C ARG A 177 28.19 -3.34 9.15
N ASP A 178 27.66 -4.06 8.17
CA ASP A 178 27.47 -3.54 6.81
C ASP A 178 26.50 -2.36 6.80
N TYR A 179 25.41 -2.47 7.54
CA TYR A 179 24.46 -1.38 7.73
C TYR A 179 25.09 -0.12 8.35
N LEU A 180 25.91 -0.28 9.40
CA LEU A 180 26.61 0.86 10.03
C LEU A 180 27.64 1.49 9.09
N LEU A 181 28.33 0.71 8.27
CA LEU A 181 29.28 1.23 7.26
C LEU A 181 28.55 2.02 6.18
N GLU A 182 27.37 1.56 5.74
CA GLU A 182 26.54 2.28 4.77
C GLU A 182 26.07 3.63 5.34
N LEU A 183 25.59 3.66 6.59
CA LEU A 183 25.20 4.91 7.26
C LEU A 183 26.35 5.90 7.35
N GLN A 184 27.55 5.44 7.69
CA GLN A 184 28.74 6.29 7.73
C GLN A 184 29.11 6.83 6.35
N GLY A 185 29.01 6.02 5.30
CA GLY A 185 29.22 6.44 3.91
C GLY A 185 28.22 7.51 3.46
N LEU A 186 26.96 7.37 3.84
CA LEU A 186 25.91 8.37 3.57
C LEU A 186 26.18 9.70 4.28
N GLN A 187 26.63 9.66 5.56
CA GLN A 187 26.97 10.88 6.31
C GLN A 187 28.15 11.63 5.71
N GLN A 188 29.17 10.92 5.21
CA GLN A 188 30.31 11.54 4.55
C GLN A 188 29.95 12.16 3.20
N SER A 189 28.99 11.60 2.48
CA SER A 189 28.54 12.13 1.17
C SER A 189 27.61 13.34 1.31
N THR A 190 26.89 13.47 2.43
CA THR A 190 25.97 14.59 2.68
C THR A 190 26.59 15.81 3.35
N LEU A 191 27.79 15.68 3.94
CA LEU A 191 28.51 16.76 4.60
C LEU A 191 29.97 16.83 4.12
N PRO A 192 30.22 17.31 2.88
CA PRO A 192 31.58 17.50 2.41
C PRO A 192 32.25 18.64 3.21
N GLY A 193 33.09 18.31 4.16
CA GLY A 193 33.85 19.29 4.94
C GLY A 193 34.00 19.03 6.43
N LEU A 194 33.34 18.03 6.99
CA LEU A 194 33.64 17.58 8.37
C LEU A 194 34.69 16.45 8.32
N ALA A 195 35.92 16.80 8.66
CA ALA A 195 36.97 15.80 8.84
C ALA A 195 36.55 14.77 9.92
N PRO A 196 36.91 13.48 9.75
CA PRO A 196 36.62 12.46 10.75
C PRO A 196 37.27 12.84 12.08
N GLN A 197 36.44 12.96 13.12
CA GLN A 197 36.98 13.18 14.47
C GLN A 197 37.75 11.94 14.89
N ALA A 198 38.97 12.14 15.36
CA ALA A 198 39.84 11.09 15.87
C ALA A 198 39.16 10.36 17.07
N PRO A 199 39.38 9.06 17.24
CA PRO A 199 38.83 8.33 18.36
C PRO A 199 39.31 8.95 19.67
N ILE A 200 38.40 9.21 20.58
CA ILE A 200 38.67 9.66 21.94
C ILE A 200 39.32 8.45 22.68
N ASN A 201 40.60 8.62 23.04
CA ASN A 201 41.35 7.68 23.88
C ASN A 201 40.77 7.66 25.29
#